data_3790068cf127dd42d8c7feb618302d66
#
_entry.id   3790068cf127dd42d8c7feb618302d66
#
_cell.length_a   1.000
_cell.length_b   1.000
_cell.length_c   1.000
_cell.angle_alpha   90.00
_cell.angle_beta   90.00
_cell.angle_gamma   90.00
#
_symmetry.space_group_name_H-M   'P 1'
#
loop_
_entity.id
_entity.type
_entity.pdbx_description
1 polymer ?
#
loop_
_entity_poly.entity_id
_entity_poly.type
_entity_poly.pdbx_seq_one_letter_code
_entity_poly.pdbx_strand_id
1 'polypeptide(L)'
;MGRMTKYLKQTARIECVLMNHDGTKKLDVYGQPMYATPVTVKCRKEPYTERSHTGYGQYKNFTTTYYFDETVKVESGDRIDGQDVQRIEDYVDGSGTLVGKRVDV
;
A
#
# COMPACT_ATOMS: atom_id res chain seq x y z
N MET A 1 -8.80 16.19 -8.20
CA MET A 1 -8.04 16.08 -6.96
C MET A 1 -8.90 15.40 -5.89
N GLY A 2 -8.37 14.40 -5.21
CA GLY A 2 -9.14 13.61 -4.25
C GLY A 2 -9.48 14.38 -2.98
N ARG A 3 -10.56 13.96 -2.33
CA ARG A 3 -10.98 14.57 -1.06
C ARG A 3 -9.93 14.40 0.04
N MET A 4 -9.16 13.33 -0.01
CA MET A 4 -8.16 13.01 1.02
C MET A 4 -6.88 13.82 0.88
N THR A 5 -6.62 14.41 -0.28
CA THR A 5 -5.34 15.08 -0.55
C THR A 5 -5.00 16.17 0.46
N LYS A 6 -5.99 16.95 0.89
CA LYS A 6 -5.76 18.03 1.85
C LYS A 6 -5.37 17.53 3.25
N TYR A 7 -5.61 16.26 3.55
CA TYR A 7 -5.25 15.64 4.82
C TYR A 7 -3.94 14.87 4.77
N LEU A 8 -3.34 14.76 3.59
CA LEU A 8 -2.14 13.98 3.39
C LEU A 8 -0.92 14.87 3.58
N LYS A 9 -0.42 14.89 4.80
CA LYS A 9 0.68 15.81 5.20
C LYS A 9 2.02 15.11 5.35
N GLN A 10 2.06 13.81 5.21
CA GLN A 10 3.27 13.03 5.32
C GLN A 10 3.64 12.47 3.96
N THR A 11 4.79 11.85 3.84
CA THR A 11 5.22 11.24 2.60
C THR A 11 5.64 9.80 2.84
N ALA A 12 5.53 8.98 1.79
CA ALA A 12 5.99 7.61 1.79
C ALA A 12 6.69 7.31 0.48
N ARG A 13 7.65 6.39 0.51
CA ARG A 13 8.34 5.90 -0.68
C ARG A 13 7.75 4.55 -1.07
N ILE A 14 7.22 4.49 -2.28
CA ILE A 14 6.63 3.26 -2.81
C ILE A 14 7.58 2.66 -3.84
N GLU A 15 7.91 1.39 -3.65
CA GLU A 15 8.68 0.61 -4.60
C GLU A 15 7.76 -0.43 -5.22
N CYS A 16 7.46 -0.27 -6.50
CA CYS A 16 6.58 -1.22 -7.20
C CYS A 16 7.38 -2.44 -7.62
N VAL A 17 6.85 -3.62 -7.34
CA VAL A 17 7.48 -4.86 -7.76
C VAL A 17 7.45 -4.97 -9.28
N LEU A 18 8.57 -5.36 -9.88
CA LEU A 18 8.67 -5.57 -11.32
C LEU A 18 8.09 -6.94 -11.67
N MET A 19 7.35 -6.99 -12.77
CA MET A 19 6.69 -8.21 -13.23
C MET A 19 7.19 -8.61 -14.61
N ASN A 20 7.24 -9.90 -14.85
CA ASN A 20 7.48 -10.46 -16.18
C ASN A 20 6.21 -10.42 -17.02
N HIS A 21 6.32 -10.66 -18.31
CA HIS A 21 5.17 -10.67 -19.22
C HIS A 21 4.13 -11.74 -18.87
N ASP A 22 4.55 -12.82 -18.21
CA ASP A 22 3.67 -13.92 -17.82
C ASP A 22 2.96 -13.70 -16.48
N GLY A 23 3.15 -12.55 -15.85
CA GLY A 23 2.53 -12.22 -14.58
C GLY A 23 3.31 -12.68 -13.35
N THR A 24 4.48 -13.29 -13.51
CA THR A 24 5.33 -13.65 -12.38
C THR A 24 6.24 -12.50 -11.99
N LYS A 25 6.70 -12.49 -10.74
CA LYS A 25 7.62 -11.47 -10.26
C LYS A 25 8.99 -11.63 -10.93
N LYS A 26 9.57 -10.50 -11.33
CA LYS A 26 10.92 -10.48 -11.88
C LYS A 26 11.91 -10.65 -10.75
N LEU A 27 12.83 -11.60 -10.89
CA LEU A 27 13.80 -11.94 -9.85
C LEU A 27 15.21 -11.54 -10.29
N ASP A 28 16.04 -11.15 -9.31
CA ASP A 28 17.44 -10.90 -9.54
C ASP A 28 18.24 -12.21 -9.54
N VAL A 29 19.56 -12.12 -9.64
CA VAL A 29 20.43 -13.30 -9.71
C VAL A 29 20.43 -14.13 -8.42
N TYR A 30 19.95 -13.57 -7.31
CA TYR A 30 19.86 -14.25 -6.03
C TYR A 30 18.45 -14.78 -5.75
N GLY A 31 17.53 -14.68 -6.71
CA GLY A 31 16.16 -15.12 -6.54
C GLY A 31 15.27 -14.18 -5.74
N GLN A 32 15.71 -12.94 -5.55
CA GLN A 32 14.94 -11.93 -4.83
C GLN A 32 14.09 -11.08 -5.77
N PRO A 33 12.88 -10.65 -5.35
CA PRO A 33 12.08 -9.76 -6.19
C PRO A 33 12.81 -8.47 -6.52
N MET A 34 12.62 -7.97 -7.73
CA MET A 34 13.17 -6.70 -8.17
C MET A 34 12.08 -5.63 -8.09
N TYR A 35 12.49 -4.41 -7.77
CA TYR A 35 11.59 -3.27 -7.60
C TYR A 35 11.98 -2.13 -8.51
N ALA A 36 10.98 -1.37 -8.94
CA ALA A 36 11.20 -0.15 -9.71
C ALA A 36 11.82 0.92 -8.80
N THR A 37 12.30 2.00 -9.42
CA THR A 37 12.82 3.16 -8.68
C THR A 37 11.73 3.68 -7.74
N PRO A 38 12.05 3.94 -6.46
CA PRO A 38 11.08 4.42 -5.51
C PRO A 38 10.45 5.74 -5.93
N VAL A 39 9.16 5.87 -5.68
CA VAL A 39 8.40 7.10 -5.93
C VAL A 39 7.92 7.63 -4.59
N THR A 40 8.15 8.93 -4.33
CA THR A 40 7.67 9.58 -3.11
C THR A 40 6.29 10.15 -3.36
N VAL A 41 5.35 9.80 -2.50
CA VAL A 41 3.96 10.24 -2.60
C VAL A 41 3.48 10.80 -1.27
N LYS A 42 2.48 11.66 -1.32
CA LYS A 42 1.85 12.18 -0.10
C LYS A 42 0.92 11.13 0.49
N CYS A 43 0.92 11.06 1.81
CA CYS A 43 0.09 10.12 2.53
C CYS A 43 -0.17 10.59 3.96
N ARG A 44 -1.02 9.85 4.64
CA ARG A 44 -1.17 9.92 6.08
C ARG A 44 -0.68 8.59 6.65
N LYS A 45 0.15 8.64 7.67
CA LYS A 45 0.68 7.44 8.34
C LYS A 45 0.12 7.37 9.74
N GLU A 46 -0.27 6.18 10.14
CA GLU A 46 -0.69 5.91 11.51
C GLU A 46 -0.12 4.58 11.96
N PRO A 47 0.19 4.42 13.25
CA PRO A 47 0.46 3.09 13.78
C PRO A 47 -0.74 2.20 13.53
N TYR A 48 -0.52 0.95 13.18
CA TYR A 48 -1.63 0.03 12.98
C TYR A 48 -2.40 -0.16 14.28
N THR A 49 -3.71 0.02 14.22
CA THR A 49 -4.59 -0.21 15.35
C THR A 49 -5.60 -1.29 14.98
N GLU A 50 -5.60 -2.36 15.72
CA GLU A 50 -6.49 -3.48 15.48
C GLU A 50 -7.74 -3.31 16.32
N ARG A 51 -8.72 -2.59 15.78
CA ARG A 51 -9.95 -2.28 16.51
C ARG A 51 -11.02 -3.34 16.35
N SER A 52 -11.02 -4.01 15.22
CA SER A 52 -12.06 -4.99 14.90
C SER A 52 -11.45 -6.37 14.81
N HIS A 53 -10.79 -6.74 15.84
CA HIS A 53 -10.20 -8.05 15.90
C HIS A 53 -11.31 -9.10 15.84
N THR A 54 -11.21 -10.00 14.91
CA THR A 54 -12.26 -10.99 14.66
C THR A 54 -12.19 -12.19 15.58
N GLY A 55 -11.11 -12.36 16.28
CA GLY A 55 -10.92 -13.48 17.19
C GLY A 55 -10.56 -14.80 16.52
N TYR A 56 -10.32 -14.80 15.24
CA TYR A 56 -10.00 -16.04 14.52
C TYR A 56 -8.52 -16.37 14.45
N GLY A 57 -7.70 -15.65 15.17
CA GLY A 57 -6.28 -15.94 15.21
C GLY A 57 -5.53 -15.69 13.90
N GLN A 58 -6.14 -15.02 12.96
CA GLN A 58 -5.53 -14.67 11.68
C GLN A 58 -4.77 -13.38 11.82
N TYR A 59 -3.74 -13.40 12.64
CA TYR A 59 -2.96 -12.21 12.90
C TYR A 59 -1.91 -12.03 11.83
N LYS A 60 -1.95 -10.89 11.20
CA LYS A 60 -0.81 -10.37 10.45
C LYS A 60 -0.15 -9.33 11.33
N ASN A 61 1.17 -9.33 11.34
CA ASN A 61 1.93 -8.37 12.16
C ASN A 61 2.04 -7.05 11.42
N PHE A 62 0.94 -6.31 11.34
CA PHE A 62 0.95 -4.97 10.77
C PHE A 62 1.64 -4.02 11.72
N THR A 63 2.45 -3.13 11.18
CA THR A 63 3.16 -2.11 11.96
C THR A 63 2.62 -0.72 11.69
N THR A 64 2.25 -0.42 10.45
CA THR A 64 1.84 0.92 10.03
C THR A 64 0.71 0.83 9.04
N THR A 65 -0.20 1.78 9.13
CA THR A 65 -1.26 1.98 8.15
C THR A 65 -1.00 3.26 7.38
N TYR A 66 -1.08 3.18 6.07
CA TYR A 66 -0.94 4.33 5.17
C TYR A 66 -2.27 4.62 4.50
N TYR A 67 -2.59 5.91 4.39
CA TYR A 67 -3.76 6.38 3.65
C TYR A 67 -3.28 7.20 2.48
N PHE A 68 -3.72 6.85 1.29
CA PHE A 68 -3.38 7.51 0.03
C PHE A 68 -4.64 8.03 -0.66
N ASP A 69 -4.46 9.02 -1.54
CA ASP A 69 -5.55 9.45 -2.40
C ASP A 69 -5.73 8.49 -3.59
N GLU A 70 -6.70 8.77 -4.43
CA GLU A 70 -7.07 7.90 -5.55
C GLU A 70 -6.03 7.87 -6.68
N THR A 71 -5.06 8.78 -6.66
CA THR A 71 -4.05 8.84 -7.73
C THR A 71 -2.90 7.89 -7.50
N VAL A 72 -2.74 7.37 -6.28
CA VAL A 72 -1.63 6.50 -5.92
C VAL A 72 -1.96 5.06 -6.24
N LYS A 73 -1.06 4.38 -6.95
CA LYS A 73 -1.19 2.96 -7.27
C LYS A 73 -0.30 2.15 -6.35
N VAL A 74 -0.90 1.21 -5.64
CA VAL A 74 -0.20 0.25 -4.80
C VAL A 74 -0.81 -1.11 -5.05
N GLU A 75 0.04 -2.11 -5.23
CA GLU A 75 -0.41 -3.48 -5.47
C GLU A 75 0.24 -4.44 -4.48
N SER A 76 -0.35 -5.60 -4.37
CA SER A 76 0.22 -6.68 -3.56
C SER A 76 1.61 -7.02 -4.09
N GLY A 77 2.58 -7.14 -3.19
CA GLY A 77 3.97 -7.37 -3.57
C GLY A 77 4.83 -6.11 -3.62
N ASP A 78 4.22 -4.94 -3.58
CA ASP A 78 4.96 -3.68 -3.51
C ASP A 78 5.51 -3.47 -2.09
N ARG A 79 6.39 -2.48 -1.96
CA ARG A 79 6.97 -2.10 -0.67
C ARG A 79 6.73 -0.63 -0.41
N ILE A 80 6.47 -0.29 0.83
CA ILE A 80 6.32 1.10 1.28
C ILE A 80 7.30 1.33 2.42
N ASP A 81 8.16 2.31 2.25
CA ASP A 81 9.22 2.64 3.23
C ASP A 81 10.03 1.41 3.65
N GLY A 82 10.30 0.51 2.70
CA GLY A 82 11.08 -0.70 2.92
C GLY A 82 10.32 -1.87 3.53
N GLN A 83 9.01 -1.74 3.73
CA GLN A 83 8.18 -2.80 4.30
C GLN A 83 7.21 -3.36 3.27
N ASP A 84 7.00 -4.66 3.30
CA ASP A 84 6.11 -5.32 2.34
C ASP A 84 4.65 -4.94 2.59
N VAL A 85 3.94 -4.64 1.50
CA VAL A 85 2.50 -4.40 1.54
C VAL A 85 1.79 -5.71 1.84
N GLN A 86 0.97 -5.73 2.88
CA GLN A 86 0.26 -6.92 3.31
C GLN A 86 -1.24 -6.87 3.02
N ARG A 87 -1.83 -5.68 3.08
CA ARG A 87 -3.27 -5.53 2.84
C ARG A 87 -3.56 -4.18 2.18
N ILE A 88 -4.45 -4.21 1.20
CA ILE A 88 -4.90 -3.00 0.50
C ILE A 88 -6.42 -2.97 0.55
N GLU A 89 -6.97 -1.82 0.94
CA GLU A 89 -8.41 -1.60 0.98
C GLU A 89 -8.71 -0.31 0.22
N ASP A 90 -9.59 -0.39 -0.77
CA ASP A 90 -10.02 0.77 -1.53
C ASP A 90 -11.24 1.41 -0.88
N TYR A 91 -11.22 2.74 -0.80
CA TYR A 91 -12.37 3.50 -0.36
C TYR A 91 -13.08 4.10 -1.56
N VAL A 92 -14.37 3.86 -1.64
CA VAL A 92 -15.21 4.40 -2.70
C VAL A 92 -16.32 5.26 -2.09
N ASP A 93 -16.78 6.26 -2.85
CA ASP A 93 -17.91 7.07 -2.42
C ASP A 93 -19.24 6.39 -2.75
N GLY A 94 -20.35 7.10 -2.50
CA GLY A 94 -21.68 6.55 -2.74
C GLY A 94 -22.00 6.26 -4.20
N SER A 95 -21.24 6.82 -5.14
CA SER A 95 -21.41 6.56 -6.58
C SER A 95 -20.47 5.46 -7.10
N GLY A 96 -19.67 4.87 -6.23
CA GLY A 96 -18.70 3.84 -6.62
C GLY A 96 -17.37 4.38 -7.13
N THR A 97 -17.14 5.67 -7.01
CA THR A 97 -15.89 6.28 -7.46
C THR A 97 -14.82 6.12 -6.38
N LEU A 98 -13.63 5.67 -6.78
CA LEU A 98 -12.50 5.53 -5.87
C LEU A 98 -12.07 6.90 -5.35
N VAL A 99 -11.99 7.06 -4.05
CA VAL A 99 -11.57 8.31 -3.41
C VAL A 99 -10.29 8.18 -2.60
N GLY A 100 -9.81 6.98 -2.40
CA GLY A 100 -8.56 6.75 -1.68
C GLY A 100 -8.35 5.28 -1.39
N LYS A 101 -7.25 4.97 -0.72
CA LYS A 101 -6.98 3.60 -0.30
C LYS A 101 -6.22 3.57 1.02
N ARG A 102 -6.43 2.49 1.72
CA ARG A 102 -5.71 2.16 2.95
C ARG A 102 -4.77 1.00 2.66
N VAL A 103 -3.53 1.12 3.09
CA VAL A 103 -2.52 0.07 2.92
C VAL A 103 -1.89 -0.24 4.28
N ASP A 104 -1.91 -1.50 4.65
CA ASP A 104 -1.26 -1.97 5.88
C ASP A 104 0.03 -2.72 5.53
N VAL A 105 1.09 -2.38 6.24
CA VAL A 105 2.40 -3.01 6.08
C VAL A 105 2.87 -3.70 7.34
#